data_8049c473704aa38d82b79058b8c8b31d
#
_entry.id   8049c473704aa38d82b79058b8c8b31d
#
_cell.length_a   1.000
_cell.length_b   1.000
_cell.length_c   1.000
_cell.angle_alpha   90.00
_cell.angle_beta   90.00
_cell.angle_gamma   90.00
#
_symmetry.space_group_name_H-M   'P 1'
#
loop_
_entity.id
_entity.type
_entity.pdbx_description
1 polymer ?
#
loop_
_entity_poly.entity_id
_entity_poly.type
_entity_poly.pdbx_seq_one_letter_code
_entity_poly.pdbx_strand_id
1 'polypeptide(L)'
;MTIRKWSSRDVKKSIVVPSDLDNKYSRGVLGVITGSAKFPGAAVLSTGAASATGLGMIRFHSSSGLAHLVLHKNPEVVVQPGPVTAWLAGSGIEAKKYSDVTTWQRHRWFTLIAKQSVPTILDAGALHLAGKLNQPTVITPHAGELSRLLGSRGITVESEAIEGDPKKWARVASQGLGVIVLLKGSRTVVAQGKDLIELPNSTPWLATAGTGDVLAGILGALVATNYIEILNDKDHLADLAASAAYLHNSAALLASRGSPINAAQVIDYIPAAIGKIL
;
A
#
# COMPACT_ATOMS: atom_id res chain seq x y z
N MET A 1 5.28 -17.02 18.32
CA MET A 1 4.11 -16.14 18.18
C MET A 1 4.36 -14.91 19.01
N THR A 2 4.67 -13.81 18.36
CA THR A 2 4.90 -12.51 18.99
C THR A 2 3.79 -11.54 18.63
N ILE A 3 3.50 -10.61 19.56
CA ILE A 3 2.63 -9.45 19.29
C ILE A 3 3.44 -8.21 19.66
N ARG A 4 3.72 -7.37 18.67
CA ARG A 4 4.44 -6.10 18.87
C ARG A 4 3.45 -4.94 18.75
N LYS A 5 3.59 -3.92 19.61
CA LYS A 5 2.88 -2.64 19.47
C LYS A 5 3.80 -1.68 18.74
N TRP A 6 3.32 -1.09 17.64
CA TRP A 6 4.12 -0.20 16.80
C TRP A 6 4.13 1.22 17.34
N SER A 7 5.30 1.85 17.34
CA SER A 7 5.54 3.19 17.89
C SER A 7 6.27 4.09 16.90
N SER A 8 6.32 5.39 17.18
CA SER A 8 7.09 6.36 16.38
C SER A 8 8.59 6.01 16.30
N ARG A 9 9.17 5.42 17.37
CA ARG A 9 10.55 4.96 17.38
C ARG A 9 10.80 3.86 16.35
N ASP A 10 9.82 2.98 16.15
CA ASP A 10 9.92 1.90 15.16
C ASP A 10 9.78 2.46 13.75
N VAL A 11 8.85 3.39 13.54
CA VAL A 11 8.66 4.08 12.24
C VAL A 11 9.92 4.83 11.83
N LYS A 12 10.64 5.47 12.76
CA LYS A 12 11.90 6.18 12.47
C LYS A 12 12.92 5.29 11.74
N LYS A 13 12.97 4.00 12.06
CA LYS A 13 13.86 3.01 11.42
C LYS A 13 13.47 2.67 9.98
N SER A 14 12.21 2.94 9.60
CA SER A 14 11.67 2.69 8.26
C SER A 14 11.82 3.89 7.32
N ILE A 15 12.22 5.05 7.83
CA ILE A 15 12.37 6.27 7.04
C ILE A 15 13.83 6.39 6.62
N VAL A 16 14.08 6.24 5.32
CA VAL A 16 15.42 6.47 4.74
C VAL A 16 15.60 7.96 4.50
N VAL A 17 16.49 8.58 5.29
CA VAL A 17 16.87 9.99 5.10
C VAL A 17 17.94 10.05 4.02
N PRO A 18 17.74 10.82 2.93
CA PRO A 18 18.72 10.88 1.85
C PRO A 18 20.01 11.59 2.28
N SER A 19 21.11 11.16 1.70
CA SER A 19 22.43 11.77 1.81
C SER A 19 22.75 12.63 0.58
N ASP A 20 23.83 13.39 0.64
CA ASP A 20 24.34 14.20 -0.48
C ASP A 20 24.79 13.35 -1.68
N LEU A 21 25.00 12.05 -1.50
CA LEU A 21 25.41 11.11 -2.54
C LEU A 21 24.23 10.47 -3.26
N ASP A 22 23.00 10.70 -2.79
CA ASP A 22 21.82 10.06 -3.34
C ASP A 22 21.33 10.74 -4.63
N ASN A 23 20.70 9.93 -5.46
CA ASN A 23 20.04 10.36 -6.67
C ASN A 23 18.64 9.72 -6.78
N LYS A 24 17.86 10.13 -7.77
CA LYS A 24 16.49 9.65 -7.96
C LYS A 24 16.33 8.13 -8.11
N TYR A 25 17.39 7.41 -8.44
CA TYR A 25 17.37 5.94 -8.58
C TYR A 25 17.75 5.25 -7.28
N SER A 26 18.80 5.74 -6.58
CA SER A 26 19.22 5.18 -5.28
C SER A 26 18.15 5.35 -4.20
N ARG A 27 17.32 6.41 -4.30
CA ARG A 27 16.20 6.69 -3.39
C ARG A 27 14.94 5.88 -3.67
N GLY A 28 15.03 4.83 -4.47
CA GLY A 28 13.93 3.94 -4.77
C GLY A 28 13.03 4.39 -5.93
N VAL A 29 12.61 3.42 -6.72
CA VAL A 29 11.73 3.61 -7.89
C VAL A 29 10.48 2.75 -7.71
N LEU A 30 9.33 3.37 -7.54
CA LEU A 30 8.05 2.67 -7.38
C LEU A 30 7.35 2.52 -8.74
N GLY A 31 7.10 1.27 -9.16
CA GLY A 31 6.20 0.96 -10.26
C GLY A 31 4.75 0.98 -9.77
N VAL A 32 3.87 1.73 -10.43
CA VAL A 32 2.49 1.92 -10.00
C VAL A 32 1.52 1.48 -11.09
N ILE A 33 0.60 0.56 -10.76
CA ILE A 33 -0.50 0.08 -11.61
C ILE A 33 -1.80 0.25 -10.82
N THR A 34 -2.30 1.48 -10.75
CA THR A 34 -3.50 1.87 -9.98
C THR A 34 -4.46 2.68 -10.84
N GLY A 35 -5.70 2.80 -10.38
CA GLY A 35 -6.77 3.53 -11.08
C GLY A 35 -7.33 2.80 -12.29
N SER A 36 -8.54 3.14 -12.64
CA SER A 36 -9.29 2.69 -13.82
C SER A 36 -10.17 3.83 -14.33
N ALA A 37 -10.89 3.62 -15.43
CA ALA A 37 -11.86 4.60 -15.91
C ALA A 37 -12.98 4.86 -14.88
N LYS A 38 -13.35 3.84 -14.09
CA LYS A 38 -14.36 3.97 -13.03
C LYS A 38 -13.82 4.66 -11.77
N PHE A 39 -12.54 4.45 -11.44
CA PHE A 39 -11.90 4.96 -10.23
C PHE A 39 -10.59 5.68 -10.55
N PRO A 40 -10.62 6.75 -11.36
CA PRO A 40 -9.41 7.43 -11.80
C PRO A 40 -8.67 8.14 -10.65
N GLY A 41 -9.40 8.58 -9.62
CA GLY A 41 -8.86 9.24 -8.45
C GLY A 41 -7.88 8.38 -7.65
N ALA A 42 -8.03 7.05 -7.66
CA ALA A 42 -7.11 6.14 -6.97
C ALA A 42 -5.67 6.24 -7.51
N ALA A 43 -5.51 6.47 -8.83
CA ALA A 43 -4.19 6.69 -9.43
C ALA A 43 -3.55 8.00 -8.93
N VAL A 44 -4.34 9.07 -8.86
CA VAL A 44 -3.87 10.38 -8.39
C VAL A 44 -3.49 10.32 -6.91
N LEU A 45 -4.35 9.70 -6.08
CA LEU A 45 -4.13 9.60 -4.64
C LEU A 45 -2.93 8.72 -4.30
N SER A 46 -2.80 7.54 -4.92
CA SER A 46 -1.69 6.64 -4.64
C SER A 46 -0.34 7.20 -5.10
N THR A 47 -0.28 7.86 -6.27
CA THR A 47 0.95 8.51 -6.74
C THR A 47 1.30 9.74 -5.91
N GLY A 48 0.31 10.58 -5.56
CA GLY A 48 0.52 11.75 -4.70
C GLY A 48 1.00 11.37 -3.29
N ALA A 49 0.40 10.34 -2.70
CA ALA A 49 0.83 9.84 -1.39
C ALA A 49 2.26 9.26 -1.43
N ALA A 50 2.60 8.52 -2.48
CA ALA A 50 3.95 8.01 -2.67
C ALA A 50 4.97 9.15 -2.81
N SER A 51 4.66 10.16 -3.63
CA SER A 51 5.51 11.35 -3.81
C SER A 51 5.72 12.09 -2.49
N ALA A 52 4.65 12.34 -1.73
CA ALA A 52 4.69 13.02 -0.43
C ALA A 52 5.46 12.24 0.64
N THR A 53 5.64 10.92 0.48
CA THR A 53 6.43 10.08 1.39
C THR A 53 7.94 10.16 1.13
N GLY A 54 8.37 10.68 -0.04
CA GLY A 54 9.75 11.09 -0.29
C GLY A 54 10.64 10.08 -1.02
N LEU A 55 10.07 9.16 -1.83
CA LEU A 55 10.87 8.30 -2.71
C LEU A 55 11.50 9.08 -3.89
N GLY A 56 12.43 8.44 -4.61
CA GLY A 56 13.19 9.08 -5.70
C GLY A 56 12.43 9.22 -7.02
N MET A 57 11.57 8.22 -7.38
CA MET A 57 10.86 8.21 -8.65
C MET A 57 9.61 7.33 -8.60
N ILE A 58 8.56 7.76 -9.29
CA ILE A 58 7.37 6.95 -9.57
C ILE A 58 7.31 6.66 -11.07
N ARG A 59 7.14 5.38 -11.44
CA ARG A 59 6.83 4.95 -12.81
C ARG A 59 5.38 4.50 -12.86
N PHE A 60 4.53 5.33 -13.43
CA PHE A 60 3.10 5.06 -13.53
C PHE A 60 2.74 4.37 -14.84
N HIS A 61 2.27 3.15 -14.75
CA HIS A 61 1.87 2.34 -15.91
C HIS A 61 0.37 2.49 -16.18
N SER A 62 0.01 3.20 -17.25
CA SER A 62 -1.37 3.61 -17.51
C SER A 62 -1.67 3.83 -18.99
N SER A 63 -2.97 3.91 -19.33
CA SER A 63 -3.43 4.51 -20.59
C SER A 63 -3.18 6.03 -20.59
N SER A 64 -3.10 6.64 -21.77
CA SER A 64 -2.82 8.08 -21.91
C SER A 64 -3.80 8.96 -21.13
N GLY A 65 -5.10 8.67 -21.18
CA GLY A 65 -6.12 9.47 -20.47
C GLY A 65 -5.93 9.49 -18.96
N LEU A 66 -5.63 8.33 -18.35
CA LEU A 66 -5.39 8.25 -16.90
C LEU A 66 -4.02 8.86 -16.54
N ALA A 67 -3.01 8.69 -17.40
CA ALA A 67 -1.71 9.34 -17.25
C ALA A 67 -1.82 10.87 -17.22
N HIS A 68 -2.63 11.47 -18.09
CA HIS A 68 -2.87 12.91 -18.09
C HIS A 68 -3.45 13.41 -16.76
N LEU A 69 -4.41 12.68 -16.17
CA LEU A 69 -4.98 13.04 -14.86
C LEU A 69 -3.92 13.02 -13.75
N VAL A 70 -3.05 11.99 -13.75
CA VAL A 70 -1.97 11.90 -12.77
C VAL A 70 -0.96 13.04 -12.99
N LEU A 71 -0.49 13.27 -14.22
CA LEU A 71 0.49 14.29 -14.52
C LEU A 71 -0.02 15.72 -14.27
N HIS A 72 -1.34 15.94 -14.41
CA HIS A 72 -1.94 17.24 -14.08
C HIS A 72 -1.81 17.57 -12.58
N LYS A 73 -1.88 16.60 -11.70
CA LYS A 73 -1.78 16.78 -10.24
C LYS A 73 -0.37 16.51 -9.70
N ASN A 74 0.33 15.53 -10.26
CA ASN A 74 1.64 15.05 -9.83
C ASN A 74 2.61 15.04 -11.04
N PRO A 75 3.09 16.21 -11.51
CA PRO A 75 3.87 16.34 -12.76
C PRO A 75 5.24 15.65 -12.71
N GLU A 76 5.75 15.35 -11.51
CA GLU A 76 7.02 14.63 -11.31
C GLU A 76 6.93 13.13 -11.62
N VAL A 77 5.72 12.59 -11.82
CA VAL A 77 5.51 11.18 -12.14
C VAL A 77 5.96 10.87 -13.57
N VAL A 78 6.71 9.78 -13.74
CA VAL A 78 7.22 9.31 -15.03
C VAL A 78 6.28 8.24 -15.59
N VAL A 79 5.83 8.41 -16.84
CA VAL A 79 4.96 7.43 -17.52
C VAL A 79 5.74 6.47 -18.45
N GLN A 80 7.06 6.61 -18.51
CA GLN A 80 7.92 5.72 -19.30
C GLN A 80 8.24 4.43 -18.53
N PRO A 81 8.09 3.24 -19.14
CA PRO A 81 8.50 1.97 -18.55
C PRO A 81 10.01 1.94 -18.22
N GLY A 82 10.39 1.12 -17.25
CA GLY A 82 11.79 0.94 -16.87
C GLY A 82 11.93 0.11 -15.59
N PRO A 83 13.16 -0.09 -15.08
CA PRO A 83 13.41 -0.79 -13.84
C PRO A 83 12.72 -0.12 -12.65
N VAL A 84 12.26 -0.95 -11.71
CA VAL A 84 11.64 -0.52 -10.45
C VAL A 84 12.26 -1.29 -9.27
N THR A 85 12.16 -0.75 -8.06
CA THR A 85 12.60 -1.40 -6.83
C THR A 85 11.44 -1.96 -6.01
N ALA A 86 10.21 -1.53 -6.31
CA ALA A 86 8.97 -2.08 -5.75
C ALA A 86 7.80 -1.91 -6.72
N TRP A 87 6.75 -2.73 -6.55
CA TRP A 87 5.48 -2.58 -7.24
C TRP A 87 4.34 -2.23 -6.27
N LEU A 88 3.49 -1.30 -6.69
CA LEU A 88 2.15 -1.08 -6.13
C LEU A 88 1.11 -1.35 -7.20
N ALA A 89 0.16 -2.25 -6.94
CA ALA A 89 -0.86 -2.61 -7.92
C ALA A 89 -2.24 -2.83 -7.29
N GLY A 90 -3.27 -2.42 -8.01
CA GLY A 90 -4.64 -2.83 -7.76
C GLY A 90 -5.59 -1.78 -7.23
N SER A 91 -5.11 -0.75 -6.50
CA SER A 91 -5.94 0.35 -5.99
C SER A 91 -6.76 0.98 -7.13
N GLY A 92 -8.09 1.13 -6.93
CA GLY A 92 -8.99 1.64 -7.96
C GLY A 92 -9.17 0.75 -9.19
N ILE A 93 -8.83 -0.52 -9.12
CA ILE A 93 -9.08 -1.53 -10.15
C ILE A 93 -10.08 -2.54 -9.59
N GLU A 94 -11.10 -2.91 -10.36
CA GLU A 94 -12.07 -3.93 -9.93
C GLU A 94 -11.43 -5.32 -9.94
N ALA A 95 -11.79 -6.15 -8.97
CA ALA A 95 -11.31 -7.54 -8.88
C ALA A 95 -11.78 -8.41 -10.06
N LYS A 96 -12.95 -8.10 -10.63
CA LYS A 96 -13.51 -8.82 -11.77
C LYS A 96 -12.84 -8.37 -13.06
N LYS A 97 -11.95 -9.22 -13.61
CA LYS A 97 -11.10 -8.94 -14.77
C LYS A 97 -11.85 -8.44 -16.02
N TYR A 98 -13.05 -8.92 -16.25
CA TYR A 98 -13.84 -8.63 -17.46
C TYR A 98 -15.05 -7.73 -17.17
N SER A 99 -14.97 -6.85 -16.17
CA SER A 99 -16.03 -5.91 -15.89
C SER A 99 -16.23 -4.86 -17.00
N ASP A 100 -15.11 -4.47 -17.65
CA ASP A 100 -15.04 -3.57 -18.80
C ASP A 100 -13.66 -3.65 -19.47
N VAL A 101 -13.53 -3.02 -20.67
CA VAL A 101 -12.30 -3.05 -21.47
C VAL A 101 -11.12 -2.39 -20.73
N THR A 102 -11.37 -1.29 -20.01
CA THR A 102 -10.30 -0.57 -19.30
C THR A 102 -9.77 -1.40 -18.13
N THR A 103 -10.66 -2.04 -17.37
CA THR A 103 -10.29 -2.96 -16.29
C THR A 103 -9.51 -4.17 -16.83
N TRP A 104 -9.93 -4.74 -17.97
CA TRP A 104 -9.19 -5.81 -18.62
C TRP A 104 -7.76 -5.39 -19.02
N GLN A 105 -7.60 -4.19 -19.60
CA GLN A 105 -6.27 -3.66 -19.92
C GLN A 105 -5.42 -3.48 -18.67
N ARG A 106 -6.00 -3.01 -17.55
CA ARG A 106 -5.29 -2.86 -16.28
C ARG A 106 -4.78 -4.21 -15.75
N HIS A 107 -5.59 -5.25 -15.80
CA HIS A 107 -5.19 -6.59 -15.39
C HIS A 107 -4.05 -7.16 -16.27
N ARG A 108 -3.99 -6.81 -17.54
CA ARG A 108 -2.85 -7.21 -18.41
C ARG A 108 -1.52 -6.63 -17.93
N TRP A 109 -1.53 -5.44 -17.35
CA TRP A 109 -0.29 -4.83 -16.85
C TRP A 109 0.25 -5.49 -15.58
N PHE A 110 -0.56 -6.24 -14.85
CA PHE A 110 -0.06 -7.04 -13.72
C PHE A 110 0.98 -8.09 -14.15
N THR A 111 1.08 -8.43 -15.44
CA THR A 111 2.16 -9.29 -15.94
C THR A 111 3.54 -8.64 -15.79
N LEU A 112 3.63 -7.31 -15.69
CA LEU A 112 4.89 -6.62 -15.44
C LEU A 112 5.46 -6.96 -14.07
N ILE A 113 4.60 -7.20 -13.07
CA ILE A 113 4.98 -7.56 -11.70
C ILE A 113 5.78 -8.88 -11.70
N ALA A 114 5.35 -9.87 -12.48
CA ALA A 114 6.06 -11.13 -12.60
C ALA A 114 7.36 -11.03 -13.42
N LYS A 115 7.46 -10.04 -14.32
CA LYS A 115 8.67 -9.82 -15.15
C LYS A 115 9.81 -9.15 -14.38
N GLN A 116 9.49 -8.37 -13.36
CA GLN A 116 10.45 -7.73 -12.45
C GLN A 116 10.12 -8.18 -11.03
N SER A 117 10.81 -9.23 -10.57
CA SER A 117 10.56 -9.87 -9.27
C SER A 117 11.14 -9.05 -8.10
N VAL A 118 10.48 -7.94 -7.78
CA VAL A 118 10.81 -7.04 -6.67
C VAL A 118 9.67 -7.05 -5.64
N PRO A 119 9.88 -6.58 -4.39
CA PRO A 119 8.84 -6.49 -3.38
C PRO A 119 7.57 -5.83 -3.91
N THR A 120 6.41 -6.42 -3.61
CA THR A 120 5.15 -6.06 -4.26
C THR A 120 4.05 -5.82 -3.24
N ILE A 121 3.31 -4.73 -3.44
CA ILE A 121 2.10 -4.37 -2.70
C ILE A 121 0.90 -4.64 -3.60
N LEU A 122 -0.04 -5.46 -3.10
CA LEU A 122 -1.28 -5.79 -3.78
C LEU A 122 -2.47 -5.23 -2.99
N ASP A 123 -3.26 -4.41 -3.63
CA ASP A 123 -4.47 -3.82 -3.06
C ASP A 123 -5.68 -4.12 -3.97
N ALA A 124 -6.87 -4.05 -3.44
CA ALA A 124 -8.14 -4.13 -4.18
C ALA A 124 -8.14 -5.18 -5.32
N GLY A 125 -8.18 -4.75 -6.58
CA GLY A 125 -8.27 -5.63 -7.74
C GLY A 125 -7.08 -6.55 -7.98
N ALA A 126 -5.91 -6.28 -7.37
CA ALA A 126 -4.74 -7.13 -7.47
C ALA A 126 -4.66 -8.22 -6.38
N LEU A 127 -5.54 -8.21 -5.37
CA LEU A 127 -5.53 -9.17 -4.26
C LEU A 127 -5.60 -10.63 -4.71
N HIS A 128 -6.20 -10.92 -5.85
CA HIS A 128 -6.27 -12.27 -6.42
C HIS A 128 -4.89 -12.88 -6.78
N LEU A 129 -3.83 -12.05 -6.84
CA LEU A 129 -2.45 -12.46 -7.06
C LEU A 129 -1.75 -12.90 -5.76
N ALA A 130 -2.35 -12.66 -4.59
CA ALA A 130 -1.80 -13.07 -3.30
C ALA A 130 -1.50 -14.57 -3.28
N GLY A 131 -0.28 -14.92 -2.86
CA GLY A 131 0.21 -16.31 -2.84
C GLY A 131 0.51 -16.92 -4.22
N LYS A 132 0.54 -16.10 -5.29
CA LYS A 132 0.88 -16.53 -6.65
C LYS A 132 2.17 -15.92 -7.18
N LEU A 133 2.78 -15.03 -6.42
CA LEU A 133 4.04 -14.36 -6.75
C LEU A 133 5.17 -14.97 -5.92
N ASN A 134 6.36 -15.05 -6.51
CA ASN A 134 7.54 -15.61 -5.83
C ASN A 134 8.28 -14.57 -4.99
N GLN A 135 8.09 -13.28 -5.26
CA GLN A 135 8.73 -12.19 -4.53
C GLN A 135 8.01 -11.86 -3.22
N PRO A 136 8.70 -11.19 -2.28
CA PRO A 136 8.09 -10.70 -1.04
C PRO A 136 6.85 -9.85 -1.34
N THR A 137 5.73 -10.19 -0.74
CA THR A 137 4.44 -9.59 -1.06
C THR A 137 3.69 -9.15 0.19
N VAL A 138 3.17 -7.92 0.16
CA VAL A 138 2.22 -7.39 1.14
C VAL A 138 0.87 -7.23 0.46
N ILE A 139 -0.20 -7.65 1.14
CA ILE A 139 -1.57 -7.34 0.73
C ILE A 139 -2.22 -6.39 1.72
N THR A 140 -3.10 -5.50 1.22
CA THR A 140 -3.74 -4.44 2.02
C THR A 140 -5.27 -4.52 2.02
N PRO A 141 -5.88 -5.67 2.35
CA PRO A 141 -7.34 -5.81 2.32
C PRO A 141 -8.02 -5.07 3.48
N HIS A 142 -9.26 -4.61 3.27
CA HIS A 142 -10.23 -4.42 4.34
C HIS A 142 -11.01 -5.74 4.59
N ALA A 143 -11.85 -5.80 5.64
CA ALA A 143 -12.53 -7.04 6.05
C ALA A 143 -13.31 -7.70 4.90
N GLY A 144 -14.11 -6.92 4.13
CA GLY A 144 -14.86 -7.46 3.00
C GLY A 144 -14.01 -7.96 1.83
N GLU A 145 -12.83 -7.35 1.59
CA GLU A 145 -11.87 -7.85 0.60
C GLU A 145 -11.22 -9.14 1.08
N LEU A 146 -10.86 -9.21 2.36
CA LEU A 146 -10.26 -10.41 2.95
C LEU A 146 -11.25 -11.56 2.96
N SER A 147 -12.53 -11.33 3.29
CA SER A 147 -13.61 -12.32 3.21
C SER A 147 -13.69 -12.94 1.82
N ARG A 148 -13.77 -12.10 0.77
CA ARG A 148 -13.80 -12.58 -0.62
C ARG A 148 -12.54 -13.34 -1.03
N LEU A 149 -11.36 -12.87 -0.61
CA LEU A 149 -10.08 -13.52 -0.90
C LEU A 149 -10.01 -14.90 -0.25
N LEU A 150 -10.36 -15.02 1.03
CA LEU A 150 -10.40 -16.29 1.76
C LEU A 150 -11.45 -17.25 1.16
N GLY A 151 -12.63 -16.75 0.81
CA GLY A 151 -13.66 -17.51 0.11
C GLY A 151 -13.17 -18.12 -1.21
N SER A 152 -12.38 -17.38 -1.99
CA SER A 152 -11.74 -17.88 -3.20
C SER A 152 -10.69 -19.00 -2.96
N ARG A 153 -10.32 -19.20 -1.69
CA ARG A 153 -9.36 -20.23 -1.24
C ARG A 153 -10.04 -21.33 -0.40
N GLY A 154 -11.39 -21.38 -0.42
CA GLY A 154 -12.16 -22.41 0.29
C GLY A 154 -12.41 -22.14 1.77
N ILE A 155 -12.10 -20.92 2.27
CA ILE A 155 -12.34 -20.52 3.66
C ILE A 155 -13.49 -19.51 3.67
N THR A 156 -14.71 -19.97 3.99
CA THR A 156 -15.88 -19.09 4.10
C THR A 156 -15.88 -18.39 5.43
N VAL A 157 -15.91 -17.05 5.41
CA VAL A 157 -15.99 -16.19 6.59
C VAL A 157 -16.65 -14.86 6.21
N GLU A 158 -17.55 -14.37 7.04
CA GLU A 158 -18.21 -13.08 6.85
C GLU A 158 -17.31 -11.91 7.31
N SER A 159 -17.52 -10.74 6.72
CA SER A 159 -16.73 -9.54 7.03
C SER A 159 -16.82 -9.14 8.50
N GLU A 160 -17.98 -9.29 9.11
CA GLU A 160 -18.25 -8.98 10.52
C GLU A 160 -17.42 -9.85 11.47
N ALA A 161 -17.23 -11.14 11.12
CA ALA A 161 -16.38 -12.04 11.89
C ALA A 161 -14.89 -11.65 11.80
N ILE A 162 -14.47 -11.11 10.64
CA ILE A 162 -13.10 -10.58 10.44
C ILE A 162 -12.92 -9.30 11.28
N GLU A 163 -13.89 -8.40 11.27
CA GLU A 163 -13.87 -7.16 12.07
C GLU A 163 -13.90 -7.46 13.58
N GLY A 164 -14.60 -8.52 13.99
CA GLY A 164 -14.67 -9.00 15.38
C GLY A 164 -13.32 -9.49 15.91
N ASP A 165 -12.56 -10.21 15.09
CA ASP A 165 -11.23 -10.72 15.43
C ASP A 165 -10.22 -10.54 14.29
N PRO A 166 -9.78 -9.29 14.02
CA PRO A 166 -8.84 -9.01 12.92
C PRO A 166 -7.49 -9.70 13.10
N LYS A 167 -7.05 -9.94 14.34
CA LYS A 167 -5.77 -10.62 14.63
C LYS A 167 -5.78 -12.06 14.16
N LYS A 168 -6.85 -12.79 14.44
CA LYS A 168 -7.04 -14.18 14.00
C LYS A 168 -7.03 -14.25 12.47
N TRP A 169 -7.85 -13.45 11.82
CA TRP A 169 -8.07 -13.56 10.37
C TRP A 169 -6.90 -13.03 9.55
N ALA A 170 -6.18 -12.02 10.03
CA ALA A 170 -4.93 -11.59 9.40
C ALA A 170 -3.87 -12.70 9.43
N ARG A 171 -3.74 -13.44 10.55
CA ARG A 171 -2.84 -14.60 10.65
C ARG A 171 -3.26 -15.73 9.73
N VAL A 172 -4.55 -16.10 9.75
CA VAL A 172 -5.09 -17.17 8.87
C VAL A 172 -4.75 -16.86 7.40
N ALA A 173 -4.97 -15.63 6.98
CA ALA A 173 -4.65 -15.20 5.62
C ALA A 173 -3.14 -15.20 5.37
N SER A 174 -2.33 -14.66 6.27
CA SER A 174 -0.88 -14.60 6.10
C SER A 174 -0.26 -16.00 6.01
N GLN A 175 -0.67 -16.93 6.88
CA GLN A 175 -0.19 -18.30 6.85
C GLN A 175 -0.68 -19.08 5.63
N GLY A 176 -1.96 -18.94 5.28
CA GLY A 176 -2.56 -19.67 4.17
C GLY A 176 -2.09 -19.19 2.79
N LEU A 177 -1.70 -17.93 2.67
CA LEU A 177 -1.27 -17.33 1.41
C LEU A 177 0.26 -17.16 1.30
N GLY A 178 1.00 -17.29 2.41
CA GLY A 178 2.45 -17.06 2.44
C GLY A 178 2.83 -15.61 2.16
N VAL A 179 1.99 -14.63 2.56
CA VAL A 179 2.19 -13.19 2.33
C VAL A 179 2.06 -12.40 3.62
N ILE A 180 2.56 -11.17 3.63
CA ILE A 180 2.29 -10.23 4.71
C ILE A 180 0.90 -9.62 4.48
N VAL A 181 0.11 -9.51 5.55
CA VAL A 181 -1.26 -8.98 5.52
C VAL A 181 -1.34 -7.73 6.37
N LEU A 182 -1.52 -6.57 5.76
CA LEU A 182 -1.95 -5.35 6.43
C LEU A 182 -3.48 -5.30 6.35
N LEU A 183 -4.16 -5.74 7.39
CA LEU A 183 -5.63 -5.73 7.46
C LEU A 183 -6.11 -4.37 7.93
N LYS A 184 -6.75 -3.64 7.01
CA LYS A 184 -7.33 -2.30 7.25
C LYS A 184 -8.61 -2.40 8.07
N GLY A 185 -8.80 -1.50 9.03
CA GLY A 185 -10.01 -1.41 9.84
C GLY A 185 -9.85 -0.45 11.02
N SER A 186 -10.86 -0.37 11.87
CA SER A 186 -10.79 0.41 13.13
C SER A 186 -9.64 -0.04 14.02
N ARG A 187 -9.30 -1.32 13.96
CA ARG A 187 -8.13 -1.95 14.59
C ARG A 187 -7.24 -2.51 13.49
N THR A 188 -6.41 -1.66 12.89
CA THR A 188 -5.45 -2.08 11.87
C THR A 188 -4.36 -2.97 12.48
N VAL A 189 -4.09 -4.09 11.83
CA VAL A 189 -3.03 -5.04 12.23
C VAL A 189 -2.21 -5.48 11.02
N VAL A 190 -0.94 -5.81 11.26
CA VAL A 190 -0.07 -6.45 10.26
C VAL A 190 0.25 -7.85 10.75
N ALA A 191 0.06 -8.85 9.89
CA ALA A 191 0.39 -10.24 10.16
C ALA A 191 1.48 -10.74 9.22
N GLN A 192 2.48 -11.43 9.79
CA GLN A 192 3.50 -12.18 9.07
C GLN A 192 3.57 -13.59 9.66
N GLY A 193 2.98 -14.57 8.97
CA GLY A 193 2.83 -15.91 9.49
C GLY A 193 2.07 -15.93 10.82
N LYS A 194 2.75 -16.29 11.93
CA LYS A 194 2.17 -16.33 13.28
C LYS A 194 2.33 -15.02 14.06
N ASP A 195 3.19 -14.12 13.59
CA ASP A 195 3.52 -12.89 14.28
C ASP A 195 2.60 -11.74 13.88
N LEU A 196 2.38 -10.81 14.80
CA LEU A 196 1.49 -9.66 14.62
C LEU A 196 2.16 -8.37 15.04
N ILE A 197 1.79 -7.30 14.36
CA ILE A 197 2.06 -5.93 14.76
C ILE A 197 0.72 -5.21 14.90
N GLU A 198 0.49 -4.61 16.06
CA GLU A 198 -0.70 -3.82 16.36
C GLU A 198 -0.40 -2.33 16.17
N LEU A 199 -1.29 -1.65 15.44
CA LEU A 199 -1.20 -0.23 15.21
C LEU A 199 -2.01 0.56 16.25
N PRO A 200 -1.57 1.78 16.62
CA PRO A 200 -2.40 2.67 17.42
C PRO A 200 -3.66 3.05 16.63
N ASN A 201 -4.74 3.32 17.35
CA ASN A 201 -5.97 3.82 16.74
C ASN A 201 -5.75 5.18 16.07
N SER A 202 -6.49 5.42 15.01
CA SER A 202 -6.50 6.70 14.30
C SER A 202 -7.84 7.43 14.47
N THR A 203 -8.03 8.52 13.76
CA THR A 203 -9.30 9.24 13.71
C THR A 203 -10.35 8.45 12.93
N PRO A 204 -11.60 8.37 13.42
CA PRO A 204 -12.71 7.79 12.65
C PRO A 204 -12.98 8.48 11.32
N TRP A 205 -12.52 9.73 11.15
CA TRP A 205 -12.63 10.49 9.90
C TRP A 205 -11.87 9.87 8.72
N LEU A 206 -10.99 8.89 8.96
CA LEU A 206 -10.40 8.05 7.91
C LEU A 206 -11.41 7.13 7.21
N ALA A 207 -12.62 6.97 7.74
CA ALA A 207 -13.70 6.23 7.07
C ALA A 207 -14.28 7.05 5.90
N THR A 208 -13.42 7.46 4.97
CA THR A 208 -13.79 8.19 3.74
C THR A 208 -13.08 7.59 2.53
N ALA A 209 -13.70 7.76 1.34
CA ALA A 209 -13.19 7.17 0.10
C ALA A 209 -11.78 7.71 -0.24
N GLY A 210 -10.91 6.82 -0.73
CA GLY A 210 -9.57 7.16 -1.20
C GLY A 210 -8.46 7.09 -0.14
N THR A 211 -8.78 6.98 1.15
CA THR A 211 -7.76 6.88 2.21
C THR A 211 -6.97 5.57 2.14
N GLY A 212 -7.58 4.49 1.64
CA GLY A 212 -6.89 3.24 1.33
C GLY A 212 -5.85 3.39 0.21
N ASP A 213 -6.17 4.19 -0.83
CA ASP A 213 -5.24 4.49 -1.92
C ASP A 213 -4.03 5.30 -1.41
N VAL A 214 -4.27 6.22 -0.45
CA VAL A 214 -3.21 6.98 0.24
C VAL A 214 -2.30 6.04 1.03
N LEU A 215 -2.87 5.15 1.84
CA LEU A 215 -2.10 4.15 2.59
C LEU A 215 -1.24 3.28 1.67
N ALA A 216 -1.81 2.81 0.56
CA ALA A 216 -1.10 2.01 -0.43
C ALA A 216 0.08 2.79 -1.05
N GLY A 217 -0.10 4.08 -1.33
CA GLY A 217 0.96 4.97 -1.82
C GLY A 217 2.11 5.15 -0.82
N ILE A 218 1.79 5.41 0.46
CA ILE A 218 2.79 5.51 1.54
C ILE A 218 3.58 4.20 1.64
N LEU A 219 2.90 3.06 1.68
CA LEU A 219 3.53 1.75 1.75
C LEU A 219 4.43 1.50 0.55
N GLY A 220 3.95 1.82 -0.66
CA GLY A 220 4.73 1.70 -1.89
C GLY A 220 6.05 2.46 -1.83
N ALA A 221 6.02 3.70 -1.34
CA ALA A 221 7.21 4.53 -1.19
C ALA A 221 8.19 3.95 -0.17
N LEU A 222 7.71 3.56 1.03
CA LEU A 222 8.57 2.95 2.05
C LEU A 222 9.21 1.65 1.54
N VAL A 223 8.48 0.81 0.83
CA VAL A 223 9.02 -0.44 0.27
C VAL A 223 10.04 -0.16 -0.83
N ALA A 224 9.80 0.84 -1.69
CA ALA A 224 10.72 1.20 -2.75
C ALA A 224 12.04 1.79 -2.22
N THR A 225 11.99 2.60 -1.17
CA THR A 225 13.17 3.22 -0.55
C THR A 225 13.99 2.25 0.29
N ASN A 226 13.38 1.19 0.84
CA ASN A 226 14.02 0.17 1.67
C ASN A 226 14.30 -1.12 0.89
N TYR A 227 14.41 -1.06 -0.43
CA TYR A 227 14.57 -2.25 -1.27
C TYR A 227 15.77 -3.12 -0.89
N ILE A 228 16.92 -2.49 -0.60
CA ILE A 228 18.16 -3.19 -0.23
C ILE A 228 18.01 -3.90 1.12
N GLU A 229 17.39 -3.24 2.09
CA GLU A 229 17.13 -3.80 3.42
C GLU A 229 16.20 -5.02 3.34
N ILE A 230 15.17 -4.97 2.48
CA ILE A 230 14.25 -6.10 2.26
C ILE A 230 14.96 -7.30 1.62
N LEU A 231 15.94 -7.07 0.75
CA LEU A 231 16.73 -8.17 0.17
C LEU A 231 17.58 -8.88 1.22
N ASN A 232 18.07 -8.16 2.22
CA ASN A 232 18.90 -8.69 3.30
C ASN A 232 18.05 -9.31 4.43
N ASP A 233 16.88 -8.71 4.71
CA ASP A 233 15.95 -9.15 5.75
C ASP A 233 14.49 -9.04 5.27
N LYS A 234 13.89 -10.19 4.94
CA LYS A 234 12.50 -10.24 4.47
C LYS A 234 11.48 -9.86 5.56
N ASP A 235 11.85 -9.95 6.83
CA ASP A 235 10.98 -9.58 7.95
C ASP A 235 10.80 -8.07 8.04
N HIS A 236 11.77 -7.30 7.51
CA HIS A 236 11.68 -5.85 7.40
C HIS A 236 10.44 -5.36 6.64
N LEU A 237 9.93 -6.13 5.69
CA LEU A 237 8.75 -5.77 4.89
C LEU A 237 7.47 -5.66 5.74
N ALA A 238 7.32 -6.45 6.82
CA ALA A 238 6.20 -6.31 7.76
C ALA A 238 6.32 -5.03 8.60
N ASP A 239 7.54 -4.66 8.97
CA ASP A 239 7.83 -3.43 9.68
C ASP A 239 7.50 -2.19 8.83
N LEU A 240 7.79 -2.24 7.53
CA LEU A 240 7.41 -1.19 6.58
C LEU A 240 5.89 -1.09 6.42
N ALA A 241 5.18 -2.22 6.39
CA ALA A 241 3.71 -2.21 6.34
C ALA A 241 3.10 -1.57 7.60
N ALA A 242 3.65 -1.86 8.77
CA ALA A 242 3.22 -1.24 10.02
C ALA A 242 3.57 0.26 10.05
N SER A 243 4.76 0.63 9.58
CA SER A 243 5.20 2.03 9.51
C SER A 243 4.34 2.86 8.57
N ALA A 244 3.94 2.29 7.42
CA ALA A 244 3.02 2.94 6.49
C ALA A 244 1.67 3.24 7.14
N ALA A 245 1.08 2.26 7.85
CA ALA A 245 -0.18 2.46 8.56
C ALA A 245 -0.05 3.48 9.70
N TYR A 246 1.07 3.49 10.40
CA TYR A 246 1.34 4.48 11.45
C TYR A 246 1.45 5.90 10.87
N LEU A 247 2.20 6.09 9.78
CA LEU A 247 2.33 7.38 9.09
C LEU A 247 0.99 7.88 8.56
N HIS A 248 0.21 6.99 7.95
CA HIS A 248 -1.14 7.29 7.48
C HIS A 248 -2.05 7.77 8.61
N ASN A 249 -2.06 7.06 9.74
CA ASN A 249 -2.80 7.45 10.94
C ASN A 249 -2.33 8.81 11.49
N SER A 250 -1.02 9.02 11.54
CA SER A 250 -0.43 10.27 12.03
C SER A 250 -0.77 11.45 11.13
N ALA A 251 -0.67 11.30 9.81
CA ALA A 251 -1.06 12.32 8.84
C ALA A 251 -2.55 12.67 8.95
N ALA A 252 -3.41 11.65 9.11
CA ALA A 252 -4.84 11.84 9.27
C ALA A 252 -5.21 12.57 10.57
N LEU A 253 -4.53 12.26 11.68
CA LEU A 253 -4.72 12.97 12.96
C LEU A 253 -4.30 14.44 12.84
N LEU A 254 -3.18 14.71 12.13
CA LEU A 254 -2.71 16.08 11.88
C LEU A 254 -3.67 16.87 10.97
N ALA A 255 -4.20 16.22 9.94
CA ALA A 255 -5.17 16.81 9.03
C ALA A 255 -6.50 17.09 9.71
N SER A 256 -7.03 16.12 10.46
CA SER A 256 -8.36 16.17 11.05
C SER A 256 -8.48 17.18 12.18
N ARG A 257 -7.56 17.15 13.14
CA ARG A 257 -7.68 17.94 14.38
C ARG A 257 -9.07 17.84 15.01
N GLY A 258 -9.73 16.68 14.85
CA GLY A 258 -11.08 16.44 15.34
C GLY A 258 -12.20 16.78 14.34
N SER A 259 -11.88 17.27 13.15
CA SER A 259 -12.83 17.68 12.09
C SER A 259 -12.80 16.71 10.90
N PRO A 260 -13.83 16.78 9.99
CA PRO A 260 -13.86 16.00 8.76
C PRO A 260 -12.61 16.20 7.88
N ILE A 261 -12.17 15.12 7.23
CA ILE A 261 -11.07 15.14 6.25
C ILE A 261 -11.44 14.36 4.99
N ASN A 262 -10.74 14.65 3.91
CA ASN A 262 -10.72 13.84 2.71
C ASN A 262 -9.32 13.26 2.46
N ALA A 263 -9.21 12.32 1.51
CA ALA A 263 -7.95 11.64 1.21
C ALA A 263 -6.82 12.59 0.76
N ALA A 264 -7.14 13.64 0.01
CA ALA A 264 -6.14 14.62 -0.44
C ALA A 264 -5.52 15.38 0.74
N GLN A 265 -6.35 15.77 1.72
CA GLN A 265 -5.85 16.42 2.93
C GLN A 265 -4.91 15.51 3.74
N VAL A 266 -5.15 14.18 3.75
CA VAL A 266 -4.20 13.26 4.41
C VAL A 266 -2.84 13.31 3.71
N ILE A 267 -2.80 13.36 2.36
CA ILE A 267 -1.56 13.48 1.59
C ILE A 267 -0.78 14.74 1.98
N ASP A 268 -1.46 15.87 2.10
CA ASP A 268 -0.83 17.15 2.43
C ASP A 268 -0.09 17.14 3.78
N TYR A 269 -0.52 16.27 4.70
CA TYR A 269 0.09 16.14 6.02
C TYR A 269 1.11 15.00 6.18
N ILE A 270 1.36 14.20 5.12
CA ILE A 270 2.39 13.14 5.17
C ILE A 270 3.79 13.71 5.49
N PRO A 271 4.28 14.78 4.81
CA PRO A 271 5.60 15.33 5.13
C PRO A 271 5.71 15.83 6.56
N ALA A 272 4.66 16.46 7.09
CA ALA A 272 4.63 16.92 8.48
C ALA A 272 4.61 15.75 9.49
N ALA A 273 3.93 14.64 9.15
CA ALA A 273 3.94 13.44 9.98
C ALA A 273 5.33 12.79 10.02
N ILE A 274 6.03 12.74 8.89
CA ILE A 274 7.42 12.26 8.79
C ILE A 274 8.34 13.16 9.61
N GLY A 275 8.28 14.48 9.42
CA GLY A 275 9.12 15.45 10.12
C GLY A 275 8.98 15.43 11.64
N LYS A 276 7.82 15.00 12.18
CA LYS A 276 7.62 14.81 13.63
C LYS A 276 8.29 13.55 14.18
N ILE A 277 8.65 12.59 13.32
CA ILE A 277 9.24 11.31 13.70
C ILE A 277 10.78 11.38 13.62
N LEU A 278 11.30 12.15 12.67
CA LEU A 278 12.74 12.37 12.47
C LEU A 278 13.31 13.27 13.55
#